data_876a27960cbdf51c680b4ffd32b748e9
#
_entry.id   876a27960cbdf51c680b4ffd32b748e9
#
_cell.length_a   1.000
_cell.length_b   1.000
_cell.length_c   1.000
_cell.angle_alpha   90.00
_cell.angle_beta   90.00
_cell.angle_gamma   90.00
#
_symmetry.space_group_name_H-M   'P 1'
#
loop_
_entity.id
_entity.type
_entity.pdbx_description
1 polymer ?
#
loop_
_entity_poly.entity_id
_entity_poly.type
_entity_poly.pdbx_seq_one_letter_code
_entity_poly.pdbx_strand_id
1 'polypeptide(L)'
;MVRRPYQPRLFGEEEIDLKERYKVIATNLDFEPEEVVKWYDARGEYSENRIKELKIGFSMERMPSSYFKANAVFFTIGSFAYNLFRIFQLNILPKAYKRHQIKTIRWKLYNIAGRVVYHSRKVFLKVRNYAYSIFKEIRRKTWIFCCNSS
;
A
#
# COMPACT_ATOMS: atom_id res chain seq x y z
N MET A 1 -27.38 13.73 10.57
CA MET A 1 -27.17 14.43 9.28
C MET A 1 -26.05 15.44 9.48
N VAL A 2 -24.88 15.21 8.88
CA VAL A 2 -23.70 16.08 9.08
C VAL A 2 -23.47 16.90 7.82
N ARG A 3 -23.36 18.22 7.99
CA ARG A 3 -23.12 19.17 6.89
C ARG A 3 -21.63 19.28 6.61
N ARG A 4 -21.20 19.17 5.37
CA ARG A 4 -19.85 19.52 4.94
C ARG A 4 -19.85 20.86 4.25
N PRO A 5 -18.98 21.83 4.61
CA PRO A 5 -18.82 23.07 3.86
C PRO A 5 -18.31 22.76 2.45
N TYR A 6 -18.83 23.46 1.47
CA TYR A 6 -18.38 23.41 0.09
C TYR A 6 -16.98 24.02 -0.02
N GLN A 7 -16.06 23.32 -0.66
CA GLN A 7 -14.77 23.89 -1.06
C GLN A 7 -14.91 24.49 -2.46
N PRO A 8 -14.75 25.82 -2.63
CA PRO A 8 -14.84 26.44 -3.95
C PRO A 8 -13.67 25.96 -4.84
N ARG A 9 -13.96 25.79 -6.13
CA ARG A 9 -12.91 25.54 -7.13
C ARG A 9 -12.07 26.81 -7.31
N LEU A 10 -10.76 26.65 -7.43
CA LEU A 10 -9.74 27.71 -7.46
C LEU A 10 -9.77 28.63 -8.71
N PHE A 11 -10.65 28.37 -9.69
CA PHE A 11 -10.73 29.17 -10.91
C PHE A 11 -12.18 29.27 -11.39
N GLY A 12 -12.71 30.50 -11.43
CA GLY A 12 -14.00 30.88 -11.99
C GLY A 12 -14.89 31.67 -11.01
N GLU A 13 -15.13 32.94 -11.32
CA GLU A 13 -16.17 33.77 -10.69
C GLU A 13 -17.54 33.27 -11.16
N GLU A 14 -18.04 32.18 -10.63
CA GLU A 14 -19.42 31.78 -10.73
C GLU A 14 -20.07 31.92 -9.35
N GLU A 15 -21.24 32.53 -9.33
CA GLU A 15 -22.10 32.69 -8.14
C GLU A 15 -22.06 31.40 -7.31
N ILE A 16 -21.57 31.50 -6.08
CA ILE A 16 -21.48 30.39 -5.13
C ILE A 16 -22.93 30.06 -4.72
N ASP A 17 -23.61 29.24 -5.51
CA ASP A 17 -24.82 28.56 -5.07
C ASP A 17 -24.42 27.61 -3.94
N LEU A 18 -24.56 28.04 -2.71
CA LEU A 18 -24.34 27.29 -1.48
C LEU A 18 -25.38 26.15 -1.34
N LYS A 19 -25.47 25.28 -2.35
CA LYS A 19 -26.24 24.05 -2.23
C LYS A 19 -25.59 23.19 -1.20
N GLU A 20 -26.19 23.15 -0.03
CA GLU A 20 -25.80 22.22 1.03
C GLU A 20 -25.80 20.81 0.50
N ARG A 21 -24.62 20.14 0.51
CA ARG A 21 -24.51 18.73 0.11
C ARG A 21 -24.77 17.86 1.32
N TYR A 22 -25.82 17.08 1.26
CA TYR A 22 -26.16 16.10 2.29
C TYR A 22 -25.60 14.74 1.93
N LYS A 23 -25.07 14.03 2.93
CA LYS A 23 -24.64 12.65 2.82
C LYS A 23 -25.45 11.82 3.81
N VAL A 24 -26.12 10.81 3.29
CA VAL A 24 -26.88 9.86 4.12
C VAL A 24 -26.04 8.61 4.31
N ILE A 25 -25.87 8.18 5.55
CA ILE A 25 -25.15 6.96 5.91
C ILE A 25 -26.11 6.10 6.74
N ALA A 26 -26.41 4.89 6.25
CA ALA A 26 -27.13 3.89 7.03
C ALA A 26 -26.09 3.01 7.76
N THR A 27 -26.27 2.83 9.06
CA THR A 27 -25.38 2.03 9.89
C THR A 27 -26.16 1.33 10.98
N ASN A 28 -25.65 0.18 11.43
CA ASN A 28 -26.08 -0.54 12.62
C ASN A 28 -25.07 -0.34 13.79
N LEU A 29 -24.12 0.59 13.65
CA LEU A 29 -23.19 0.92 14.72
C LEU A 29 -23.85 1.88 15.70
N ASP A 30 -23.68 1.61 16.98
CA ASP A 30 -24.15 2.47 18.08
C ASP A 30 -23.10 3.54 18.42
N PHE A 31 -22.78 4.37 17.43
CA PHE A 31 -21.82 5.46 17.54
C PHE A 31 -22.55 6.81 17.39
N GLU A 32 -21.97 7.84 17.97
CA GLU A 32 -22.42 9.20 17.72
C GLU A 32 -22.29 9.57 16.24
N PRO A 33 -23.22 10.37 15.68
CA PRO A 33 -23.24 10.70 14.24
C PRO A 33 -21.91 11.20 13.69
N GLU A 34 -21.17 11.97 14.49
CA GLU A 34 -19.86 12.50 14.09
C GLU A 34 -18.79 11.41 14.00
N GLU A 35 -18.84 10.41 14.88
CA GLU A 35 -17.93 9.27 14.86
C GLU A 35 -18.20 8.35 13.67
N VAL A 36 -19.48 8.13 13.34
CA VAL A 36 -19.90 7.37 12.15
C VAL A 36 -19.36 8.02 10.87
N VAL A 37 -19.45 9.35 10.76
CA VAL A 37 -18.92 10.08 9.60
C VAL A 37 -17.42 9.95 9.52
N LYS A 38 -16.68 10.15 10.61
CA LYS A 38 -15.22 10.00 10.67
C LYS A 38 -14.79 8.58 10.27
N TRP A 39 -15.46 7.58 10.80
CA TRP A 39 -15.18 6.17 10.47
C TRP A 39 -15.44 5.87 8.99
N TYR A 40 -16.55 6.33 8.46
CA TYR A 40 -16.91 6.13 7.06
C TYR A 40 -15.93 6.80 6.10
N ASP A 41 -15.53 8.03 6.38
CA ASP A 41 -14.58 8.79 5.58
C ASP A 41 -13.18 8.16 5.63
N ALA A 42 -12.72 7.77 6.82
CA ALA A 42 -11.44 7.06 6.99
C ALA A 42 -11.41 5.75 6.20
N ARG A 43 -12.52 5.00 6.14
CA ARG A 43 -12.64 3.78 5.33
C ARG A 43 -12.52 4.06 3.84
N GLY A 44 -13.19 5.13 3.36
CA GLY A 44 -13.15 5.53 1.96
C GLY A 44 -11.74 5.90 1.53
N GLU A 45 -11.08 6.75 2.27
CA GLU A 45 -9.69 7.15 2.03
C GLU A 45 -8.72 5.96 2.07
N TYR A 46 -8.90 5.08 3.06
CA TYR A 46 -8.06 3.88 3.18
C TYR A 46 -8.20 2.95 1.97
N SER A 47 -9.41 2.70 1.51
CA SER A 47 -9.69 1.83 0.34
C SER A 47 -9.15 2.44 -0.94
N GLU A 48 -9.35 3.75 -1.17
CA GLU A 48 -8.85 4.47 -2.33
C GLU A 48 -7.32 4.42 -2.40
N ASN A 49 -6.64 4.67 -1.28
CA ASN A 49 -5.19 4.59 -1.20
C ASN A 49 -4.67 3.17 -1.51
N ARG A 50 -5.37 2.12 -1.10
CA ARG A 50 -4.99 0.72 -1.41
C ARG A 50 -5.16 0.40 -2.89
N ILE A 51 -6.27 0.82 -3.49
CA ILE A 51 -6.50 0.65 -4.93
C ILE A 51 -5.43 1.41 -5.74
N LYS A 52 -5.12 2.65 -5.34
CA LYS A 52 -4.07 3.46 -5.96
C LYS A 52 -2.69 2.79 -5.84
N GLU A 53 -2.38 2.25 -4.68
CA GLU A 53 -1.13 1.54 -4.43
C GLU A 53 -1.01 0.27 -5.29
N LEU A 54 -2.10 -0.49 -5.44
CA LEU A 54 -2.17 -1.65 -6.34
C LEU A 54 -1.93 -1.24 -7.80
N LYS A 55 -2.64 -0.22 -8.27
CA LYS A 55 -2.51 0.29 -9.64
C LYS A 55 -1.08 0.73 -9.95
N ILE A 56 -0.51 1.63 -9.13
CA ILE A 56 0.82 2.21 -9.37
C ILE A 56 1.94 1.23 -8.98
N GLY A 57 1.80 0.54 -7.85
CA GLY A 57 2.82 -0.34 -7.30
C GLY A 57 3.01 -1.64 -8.08
N PHE A 58 1.96 -2.15 -8.69
CA PHE A 58 1.96 -3.42 -9.44
C PHE A 58 1.56 -3.25 -10.92
N SER A 59 1.55 -2.00 -11.42
CA SER A 59 1.24 -1.68 -12.83
C SER A 59 -0.13 -2.19 -13.29
N MET A 60 -1.11 -2.24 -12.36
CA MET A 60 -2.47 -2.70 -12.64
C MET A 60 -3.34 -1.62 -13.29
N GLU A 61 -2.81 -0.44 -13.59
CA GLU A 61 -3.52 0.64 -14.30
C GLU A 61 -3.72 0.36 -15.78
N ARG A 62 -2.90 -0.52 -16.37
CA ARG A 62 -2.97 -0.90 -17.77
C ARG A 62 -3.14 -2.39 -17.90
N MET A 63 -4.23 -2.78 -18.55
CA MET A 63 -4.48 -4.18 -18.86
C MET A 63 -3.65 -4.60 -20.08
N PRO A 64 -2.96 -5.76 -20.03
CA PRO A 64 -2.03 -6.17 -21.08
C PRO A 64 -2.71 -6.73 -22.34
N SER A 65 -4.03 -7.01 -22.30
CA SER A 65 -4.74 -7.71 -23.37
C SER A 65 -6.10 -7.05 -23.64
N SER A 66 -6.62 -7.27 -24.85
CA SER A 66 -8.02 -6.98 -25.22
C SER A 66 -9.00 -8.04 -24.70
N TYR A 67 -8.53 -9.20 -24.28
CA TYR A 67 -9.37 -10.29 -23.80
C TYR A 67 -9.69 -10.16 -22.32
N PHE A 68 -10.97 -10.10 -21.99
CA PHE A 68 -11.43 -9.94 -20.60
C PHE A 68 -10.89 -11.04 -19.67
N LYS A 69 -10.94 -12.31 -20.08
CA LYS A 69 -10.46 -13.43 -19.26
C LYS A 69 -8.96 -13.33 -18.94
N ALA A 70 -8.14 -12.94 -19.91
CA ALA A 70 -6.70 -12.74 -19.70
C ALA A 70 -6.45 -11.59 -18.71
N ASN A 71 -7.18 -10.49 -18.83
CA ASN A 71 -7.07 -9.37 -17.91
C ASN A 71 -7.56 -9.73 -16.49
N ALA A 72 -8.59 -10.55 -16.36
CA ALA A 72 -9.06 -11.03 -15.05
C ALA A 72 -7.99 -11.88 -14.35
N VAL A 73 -7.32 -12.79 -15.06
CA VAL A 73 -6.21 -13.57 -14.53
C VAL A 73 -5.04 -12.65 -14.12
N PHE A 74 -4.67 -11.72 -14.99
CA PHE A 74 -3.62 -10.75 -14.72
C PHE A 74 -3.91 -9.93 -13.45
N PHE A 75 -5.15 -9.43 -13.31
CA PHE A 75 -5.57 -8.68 -12.12
C PHE A 75 -5.55 -9.54 -10.85
N THR A 76 -5.95 -10.80 -10.94
CA THR A 76 -5.91 -11.75 -9.81
C THR A 76 -4.47 -11.99 -9.35
N ILE A 77 -3.54 -12.21 -10.29
CA ILE A 77 -2.10 -12.36 -9.97
C ILE A 77 -1.55 -11.10 -9.31
N GLY A 78 -1.88 -9.92 -9.85
CA GLY A 78 -1.45 -8.65 -9.27
C GLY A 78 -1.99 -8.41 -7.85
N SER A 79 -3.26 -8.75 -7.62
CA SER A 79 -3.88 -8.66 -6.29
C SER A 79 -3.24 -9.63 -5.30
N PHE A 80 -2.94 -10.85 -5.73
CA PHE A 80 -2.20 -11.82 -4.92
C PHE A 80 -0.80 -11.32 -4.56
N ALA A 81 -0.05 -10.82 -5.54
CA ALA A 81 1.29 -10.25 -5.33
C ALA A 81 1.26 -9.06 -4.36
N TYR A 82 0.23 -8.20 -4.48
CA TYR A 82 0.00 -7.09 -3.55
C TYR A 82 -0.21 -7.59 -2.11
N ASN A 83 -1.09 -8.57 -1.92
CA ASN A 83 -1.37 -9.13 -0.60
C ASN A 83 -0.13 -9.78 0.01
N LEU A 84 0.63 -10.54 -0.77
CA LEU A 84 1.88 -11.15 -0.34
C LEU A 84 2.91 -10.08 0.09
N PHE A 85 3.02 -9.00 -0.68
CA PHE A 85 3.88 -7.88 -0.30
C PHE A 85 3.41 -7.18 0.97
N ARG A 86 2.11 -7.06 1.19
CA ARG A 86 1.54 -6.49 2.43
C ARG A 86 1.85 -7.37 3.65
N ILE A 87 1.74 -8.68 3.52
CA ILE A 87 2.14 -9.63 4.58
C ILE A 87 3.62 -9.44 4.91
N PHE A 88 4.48 -9.39 3.90
CA PHE A 88 5.91 -9.13 4.05
C PHE A 88 6.18 -7.80 4.76
N GLN A 89 5.51 -6.71 4.33
CA GLN A 89 5.65 -5.39 4.92
C GLN A 89 5.25 -5.34 6.39
N LEU A 90 4.12 -5.96 6.74
CA LEU A 90 3.56 -5.87 8.08
C LEU A 90 4.27 -6.78 9.09
N ASN A 91 4.71 -7.96 8.66
CA ASN A 91 5.25 -8.98 9.57
C ASN A 91 6.78 -9.01 9.58
N ILE A 92 7.43 -8.76 8.45
CA ILE A 92 8.85 -9.00 8.28
C ILE A 92 9.67 -7.71 8.30
N LEU A 93 9.22 -6.66 7.61
CA LEU A 93 9.97 -5.42 7.53
C LEU A 93 10.09 -4.70 8.89
N PRO A 94 11.20 -3.96 9.12
CA PRO A 94 11.35 -3.09 10.28
C PRO A 94 10.21 -2.06 10.39
N LYS A 95 9.90 -1.59 11.60
CA LYS A 95 8.80 -0.64 11.87
C LYS A 95 8.87 0.62 11.01
N ALA A 96 10.06 1.10 10.67
CA ALA A 96 10.26 2.27 9.81
C ALA A 96 9.68 2.10 8.40
N TYR A 97 9.54 0.86 7.91
CA TYR A 97 9.01 0.58 6.56
C TYR A 97 7.49 0.38 6.53
N LYS A 98 6.83 0.20 7.68
CA LYS A 98 5.40 -0.14 7.74
C LYS A 98 4.48 0.93 7.16
N ARG A 99 4.88 2.20 7.21
CA ARG A 99 4.11 3.35 6.71
C ARG A 99 4.48 3.76 5.27
N HIS A 100 5.52 3.17 4.70
CA HIS A 100 5.94 3.51 3.34
C HIS A 100 5.08 2.83 2.29
N GLN A 101 4.92 3.50 1.15
CA GLN A 101 4.33 2.91 -0.04
C GLN A 101 5.24 1.81 -0.62
N ILE A 102 4.64 0.84 -1.29
CA ILE A 102 5.35 -0.30 -1.89
C ILE A 102 6.47 0.14 -2.84
N LYS A 103 6.23 1.17 -3.65
CA LYS A 103 7.23 1.75 -4.56
C LYS A 103 8.46 2.24 -3.79
N THR A 104 8.25 2.95 -2.69
CA THR A 104 9.33 3.46 -1.83
C THR A 104 10.12 2.33 -1.17
N ILE A 105 9.42 1.29 -0.68
CA ILE A 105 10.06 0.13 -0.06
C ILE A 105 10.94 -0.59 -1.07
N ARG A 106 10.42 -0.88 -2.27
CA ARG A 106 11.19 -1.51 -3.34
C ARG A 106 12.41 -0.68 -3.70
N TRP A 107 12.26 0.62 -3.86
CA TRP A 107 13.38 1.50 -4.15
C TRP A 107 14.46 1.44 -3.06
N LYS A 108 14.07 1.51 -1.79
CA LYS A 108 14.99 1.47 -0.65
C LYS A 108 15.70 0.12 -0.48
N LEU A 109 15.05 -0.98 -0.87
CA LEU A 109 15.62 -2.33 -0.72
C LEU A 109 16.44 -2.78 -1.94
N TYR A 110 16.10 -2.31 -3.16
CA TYR A 110 16.78 -2.73 -4.38
C TYR A 110 17.89 -1.79 -4.81
N ASN A 111 17.77 -0.48 -4.55
CA ASN A 111 18.81 0.50 -4.88
C ASN A 111 19.89 0.59 -3.77
N ILE A 112 20.41 -0.57 -3.38
CA ILE A 112 21.49 -0.65 -2.41
C ILE A 112 22.76 -1.00 -3.16
N ALA A 113 23.78 -0.14 -3.03
CA ALA A 113 25.09 -0.41 -3.61
C ALA A 113 25.71 -1.66 -2.96
N GLY A 114 26.03 -2.64 -3.78
CA GLY A 114 26.63 -3.89 -3.34
C GLY A 114 27.61 -4.43 -4.37
N ARG A 115 28.57 -5.24 -3.90
CA ARG A 115 29.56 -5.94 -4.73
C ARG A 115 29.40 -7.44 -4.55
N VAL A 116 29.21 -8.16 -5.65
CA VAL A 116 29.22 -9.62 -5.64
C VAL A 116 30.68 -10.08 -5.65
N VAL A 117 31.04 -10.96 -4.72
CA VAL A 117 32.38 -11.52 -4.58
C VAL A 117 32.29 -13.04 -4.53
N TYR A 118 33.08 -13.68 -5.32
CA TYR A 118 33.25 -15.16 -5.32
C TYR A 118 34.45 -15.54 -4.48
N HIS A 119 34.27 -16.38 -3.47
CA HIS A 119 35.32 -16.88 -2.66
C HIS A 119 34.98 -18.29 -2.17
N SER A 120 35.94 -19.22 -2.29
CA SER A 120 35.81 -20.63 -1.80
C SER A 120 34.53 -21.32 -2.29
N ARG A 121 34.20 -21.20 -3.58
CA ARG A 121 32.97 -21.74 -4.20
C ARG A 121 31.65 -21.16 -3.64
N LYS A 122 31.73 -20.06 -2.90
CA LYS A 122 30.55 -19.36 -2.35
C LYS A 122 30.45 -17.97 -2.95
N VAL A 123 29.18 -17.51 -3.09
CA VAL A 123 28.85 -16.15 -3.56
C VAL A 123 28.54 -15.30 -2.35
N PHE A 124 29.23 -14.19 -2.23
CA PHE A 124 29.01 -13.20 -1.16
C PHE A 124 28.55 -11.88 -1.77
N LEU A 125 27.50 -11.30 -1.19
CA LEU A 125 27.08 -9.93 -1.48
C LEU A 125 27.63 -9.02 -0.39
N LYS A 126 28.66 -8.23 -0.72
CA LYS A 126 29.18 -7.19 0.17
C LYS A 126 28.34 -5.94 0.04
N VAL A 127 27.74 -5.48 1.11
CA VAL A 127 26.91 -4.27 1.19
C VAL A 127 27.40 -3.37 2.33
N ARG A 128 26.96 -2.10 2.34
CA ARG A 128 27.25 -1.20 3.47
C ARG A 128 26.61 -1.67 4.77
N ASN A 129 27.20 -1.32 5.91
CA ASN A 129 26.76 -1.77 7.23
C ASN A 129 25.28 -1.51 7.52
N TYR A 130 24.73 -0.36 7.11
CA TYR A 130 23.32 -0.06 7.30
C TYR A 130 22.40 -1.05 6.55
N ALA A 131 22.78 -1.42 5.33
CA ALA A 131 22.01 -2.37 4.54
C ALA A 131 22.15 -3.79 5.09
N TYR A 132 23.33 -4.15 5.57
CA TYR A 132 23.56 -5.44 6.23
C TYR A 132 22.65 -5.64 7.45
N SER A 133 22.51 -4.63 8.31
CA SER A 133 21.65 -4.71 9.48
C SER A 133 20.17 -4.92 9.11
N ILE A 134 19.69 -4.22 8.07
CA ILE A 134 18.33 -4.39 7.56
C ILE A 134 18.11 -5.80 7.01
N PHE A 135 19.00 -6.30 6.16
CA PHE A 135 18.90 -7.64 5.59
C PHE A 135 19.00 -8.75 6.64
N LYS A 136 19.86 -8.57 7.66
CA LYS A 136 19.96 -9.50 8.78
C LYS A 136 18.64 -9.57 9.57
N GLU A 137 18.02 -8.44 9.83
CA GLU A 137 16.72 -8.38 10.51
C GLU A 137 15.61 -9.03 9.67
N ILE A 138 15.53 -8.70 8.37
CA ILE A 138 14.58 -9.30 7.44
C ILE A 138 14.74 -10.82 7.43
N ARG A 139 15.97 -11.33 7.23
CA ARG A 139 16.25 -12.75 7.21
C ARG A 139 15.82 -13.45 8.49
N ARG A 140 16.14 -12.87 9.65
CA ARG A 140 15.75 -13.42 10.95
C ARG A 140 14.23 -13.50 11.11
N LYS A 141 13.52 -12.41 10.77
CA LYS A 141 12.05 -12.37 10.86
C LYS A 141 11.39 -13.31 9.88
N THR A 142 11.90 -13.41 8.65
CA THR A 142 11.40 -14.38 7.66
C THR A 142 11.53 -15.81 8.19
N TRP A 143 12.68 -16.15 8.75
CA TRP A 143 12.89 -17.47 9.34
C TRP A 143 11.88 -17.79 10.45
N ILE A 144 11.72 -16.86 11.40
CA ILE A 144 10.75 -17.01 12.50
C ILE A 144 9.32 -17.13 11.96
N PHE A 145 8.94 -16.31 10.98
CA PHE A 145 7.61 -16.34 10.37
C PHE A 145 7.32 -17.68 9.69
N CYS A 146 8.29 -18.23 8.98
CA CYS A 146 8.14 -19.54 8.32
C CYS A 146 8.11 -20.71 9.33
N CYS A 147 8.93 -20.64 10.40
CA CYS A 147 8.98 -21.74 11.38
C CYS A 147 7.78 -21.75 12.34
N ASN A 148 7.17 -20.58 12.64
CA ASN A 148 6.01 -20.50 13.53
C ASN A 148 4.68 -20.72 12.79
N SER A 149 4.70 -20.94 11.49
CA SER A 149 3.51 -21.23 10.67
C SER A 149 3.27 -22.73 10.46
N SER A 150 4.06 -23.56 11.15
CA SER A 150 3.94 -25.04 11.21
C SER A 150 3.29 -25.47 12.55
#